data_8531d642b3a783fbaf5f515861404f9e
#
_entry.id   8531d642b3a783fbaf5f515861404f9e
#
_cell.length_a   1.000
_cell.length_b   1.000
_cell.length_c   1.000
_cell.angle_alpha   90.00
_cell.angle_beta   90.00
_cell.angle_gamma   90.00
#
_symmetry.space_group_name_H-M   'P 1'
#
loop_
_entity.id
_entity.type
_entity.pdbx_description
1 polymer ?
#
loop_
_entity_poly.entity_id
_entity_poly.type
_entity_poly.pdbx_seq_one_letter_code
_entity_poly.pdbx_strand_id
1 'polypeptide(L)'
;MGSSSALEQENKQLVRQFFELLDRHDTDSIGQLLVSSTNYSFHIGGMPSPVDWNEHKRLLAGVNNAFPDLHHEIVDMVAEGDKVAIRLSVNGTHKEEFQGIPPTGKKLSLDEMGFITIIGGKITEGWISADRMRLLQQIGALPSPSPANSSSTAGSGRDIDNNL
;
A
#
# COMPACT_ATOMS: atom_id res chain seq x y z
N MET A 1 -29.81 7.54 0.30
CA MET A 1 -28.71 6.59 0.53
C MET A 1 -28.98 5.38 -0.37
N GLY A 2 -28.26 5.25 -1.50
CA GLY A 2 -28.39 4.09 -2.37
C GLY A 2 -27.83 2.85 -1.66
N SER A 3 -28.63 1.80 -1.52
CA SER A 3 -28.09 0.50 -1.10
C SER A 3 -27.16 -0.01 -2.19
N SER A 4 -25.90 -0.33 -1.83
CA SER A 4 -24.99 -1.08 -2.71
C SER A 4 -25.71 -2.29 -3.29
N SER A 5 -25.51 -2.57 -4.57
CA SER A 5 -26.05 -3.77 -5.19
C SER A 5 -25.48 -5.04 -4.51
N ALA A 6 -26.19 -6.18 -4.60
CA ALA A 6 -25.69 -7.45 -4.07
C ALA A 6 -24.29 -7.77 -4.65
N LEU A 7 -24.10 -7.53 -5.95
CA LEU A 7 -22.81 -7.72 -6.64
C LEU A 7 -21.68 -6.90 -5.98
N GLU A 8 -21.93 -5.62 -5.66
CA GLU A 8 -20.94 -4.76 -5.03
C GLU A 8 -20.55 -5.23 -3.62
N GLN A 9 -21.52 -5.78 -2.87
CA GLN A 9 -21.24 -6.39 -1.56
C GLN A 9 -20.43 -7.68 -1.69
N GLU A 10 -20.75 -8.52 -2.65
CA GLU A 10 -19.97 -9.73 -2.95
C GLU A 10 -18.53 -9.38 -3.37
N ASN A 11 -18.37 -8.39 -4.24
CA ASN A 11 -17.07 -7.92 -4.68
C ASN A 11 -16.24 -7.37 -3.51
N LYS A 12 -16.84 -6.56 -2.63
CA LYS A 12 -16.17 -6.09 -1.40
C LYS A 12 -15.76 -7.24 -0.50
N GLN A 13 -16.58 -8.27 -0.36
CA GLN A 13 -16.26 -9.44 0.46
C GLN A 13 -15.07 -10.22 -0.13
N LEU A 14 -15.02 -10.38 -1.45
CA LEU A 14 -13.92 -11.05 -2.14
C LEU A 14 -12.59 -10.28 -1.92
N VAL A 15 -12.61 -8.95 -1.96
CA VAL A 15 -11.44 -8.11 -1.68
C VAL A 15 -11.00 -8.25 -0.22
N ARG A 16 -11.91 -8.31 0.76
CA ARG A 16 -11.55 -8.58 2.16
C ARG A 16 -10.85 -9.93 2.30
N GLN A 17 -11.41 -10.97 1.70
CA GLN A 17 -10.82 -12.30 1.71
C GLN A 17 -9.42 -12.31 1.09
N PHE A 18 -9.22 -11.59 0.00
CA PHE A 18 -7.89 -11.46 -0.64
C PHE A 18 -6.84 -10.91 0.34
N PHE A 19 -7.12 -9.82 1.04
CA PHE A 19 -6.17 -9.23 2.01
C PHE A 19 -5.99 -10.09 3.27
N GLU A 20 -7.03 -10.76 3.75
CA GLU A 20 -6.90 -11.73 4.85
C GLU A 20 -5.97 -12.90 4.49
N LEU A 21 -6.04 -13.39 3.26
CA LEU A 21 -5.15 -14.43 2.76
C LEU A 21 -3.72 -13.92 2.54
N LEU A 22 -3.54 -12.66 2.11
CA LEU A 22 -2.23 -12.03 2.04
C LEU A 22 -1.55 -11.99 3.41
N ASP A 23 -2.26 -11.57 4.45
CA ASP A 23 -1.75 -11.51 5.82
C ASP A 23 -1.41 -12.89 6.39
N ARG A 24 -2.07 -13.95 5.90
CA ARG A 24 -1.77 -15.33 6.25
C ARG A 24 -0.69 -15.97 5.37
N HIS A 25 -0.18 -15.25 4.40
CA HIS A 25 0.78 -15.73 3.38
C HIS A 25 0.25 -16.95 2.58
N ASP A 26 -1.08 -17.09 2.47
CA ASP A 26 -1.74 -18.21 1.79
C ASP A 26 -1.91 -17.91 0.29
N THR A 27 -0.82 -17.99 -0.45
CA THR A 27 -0.81 -17.71 -1.89
C THR A 27 -1.56 -18.75 -2.72
N ASP A 28 -1.74 -19.96 -2.22
CA ASP A 28 -2.49 -21.00 -2.93
C ASP A 28 -4.00 -20.70 -2.90
N SER A 29 -4.52 -20.33 -1.74
CA SER A 29 -5.93 -19.89 -1.63
C SER A 29 -6.17 -18.58 -2.39
N ILE A 30 -5.22 -17.64 -2.40
CA ILE A 30 -5.33 -16.43 -3.24
C ILE A 30 -5.47 -16.82 -4.71
N GLY A 31 -4.67 -17.76 -5.19
CA GLY A 31 -4.74 -18.21 -6.59
C GLY A 31 -6.14 -18.71 -6.99
N GLN A 32 -6.92 -19.22 -6.05
CA GLN A 32 -8.31 -19.66 -6.31
C GLN A 32 -9.30 -18.49 -6.46
N LEU A 33 -8.96 -17.30 -5.94
CA LEU A 33 -9.77 -16.09 -6.10
C LEU A 33 -9.54 -15.40 -7.45
N LEU A 34 -8.46 -15.74 -8.15
CA LEU A 34 -8.07 -15.09 -9.38
C LEU A 34 -8.65 -15.81 -10.60
N VAL A 35 -8.68 -15.10 -11.73
CA VAL A 35 -8.79 -15.75 -13.05
C VAL A 35 -7.54 -16.59 -13.30
N SER A 36 -7.45 -17.28 -14.47
CA SER A 36 -6.21 -18.02 -14.80
C SER A 36 -4.99 -17.12 -14.64
N SER A 37 -3.86 -17.70 -14.22
CA SER A 37 -2.63 -16.96 -13.93
C SER A 37 -2.14 -16.09 -15.07
N THR A 38 -2.39 -16.50 -16.32
CA THR A 38 -2.01 -15.76 -17.53
C THR A 38 -2.96 -14.60 -17.88
N ASN A 39 -4.18 -14.60 -17.35
CA ASN A 39 -5.17 -13.54 -17.59
C ASN A 39 -5.27 -12.57 -16.41
N TYR A 40 -4.58 -12.84 -15.32
CA TYR A 40 -4.45 -11.96 -14.19
C TYR A 40 -3.39 -10.89 -14.49
N SER A 41 -3.67 -9.66 -14.10
CA SER A 41 -2.77 -8.52 -14.29
C SER A 41 -2.73 -7.69 -13.02
N PHE A 42 -1.54 -7.45 -12.47
CA PHE A 42 -1.40 -6.62 -11.28
C PHE A 42 -0.38 -5.50 -11.51
N HIS A 43 -0.83 -4.27 -11.29
CA HIS A 43 -0.05 -3.05 -11.48
C HIS A 43 0.42 -2.54 -10.12
N ILE A 44 1.73 -2.50 -9.94
CA ILE A 44 2.37 -2.00 -8.72
C ILE A 44 3.00 -0.66 -9.02
N GLY A 45 2.67 0.35 -8.24
CA GLY A 45 3.22 1.70 -8.39
C GLY A 45 4.74 1.70 -8.41
N GLY A 46 5.34 2.32 -9.44
CA GLY A 46 6.79 2.34 -9.67
C GLY A 46 7.34 1.18 -10.49
N MET A 47 6.54 0.19 -10.87
CA MET A 47 6.94 -0.83 -11.83
C MET A 47 6.55 -0.44 -13.27
N PRO A 48 7.38 -0.74 -14.27
CA PRO A 48 7.15 -0.31 -15.67
C PRO A 48 6.04 -1.10 -16.37
N SER A 49 5.73 -2.30 -15.89
CA SER A 49 4.75 -3.21 -16.50
C SER A 49 3.97 -3.95 -15.44
N PRO A 50 2.72 -4.36 -15.73
CA PRO A 50 1.98 -5.24 -14.85
C PRO A 50 2.65 -6.61 -14.76
N VAL A 51 2.37 -7.31 -13.67
CA VAL A 51 2.86 -8.65 -13.41
C VAL A 51 1.72 -9.67 -13.49
N ASP A 52 2.03 -10.88 -13.93
CA ASP A 52 1.13 -12.02 -13.82
C ASP A 52 1.12 -12.60 -12.40
N TRP A 53 0.30 -13.63 -12.15
CA TRP A 53 0.23 -14.22 -10.81
C TRP A 53 1.53 -14.89 -10.37
N ASN A 54 2.31 -15.46 -11.28
CA ASN A 54 3.58 -16.13 -10.91
C ASN A 54 4.62 -15.11 -10.46
N GLU A 55 4.72 -13.98 -11.17
CA GLU A 55 5.59 -12.88 -10.76
C GLU A 55 5.10 -12.22 -9.47
N HIS A 56 3.79 -11.99 -9.35
CA HIS A 56 3.21 -11.41 -8.14
C HIS A 56 3.51 -12.28 -6.90
N LYS A 57 3.37 -13.60 -7.00
CA LYS A 57 3.75 -14.52 -5.91
C LYS A 57 5.22 -14.37 -5.50
N ARG A 58 6.13 -14.21 -6.47
CA ARG A 58 7.56 -14.01 -6.15
C ARG A 58 7.81 -12.71 -5.41
N LEU A 59 7.15 -11.64 -5.82
CA LEU A 59 7.23 -10.35 -5.15
C LEU A 59 6.67 -10.41 -3.72
N LEU A 60 5.51 -11.04 -3.56
CA LEU A 60 4.89 -11.27 -2.24
C LEU A 60 5.81 -12.09 -1.33
N ALA A 61 6.46 -13.14 -1.84
CA ALA A 61 7.40 -13.94 -1.05
C ALA A 61 8.57 -13.09 -0.54
N GLY A 62 9.11 -12.18 -1.35
CA GLY A 62 10.16 -11.24 -0.94
C GLY A 62 9.69 -10.28 0.14
N VAL A 63 8.49 -9.71 -0.02
CA VAL A 63 7.89 -8.82 0.97
C VAL A 63 7.60 -9.54 2.27
N ASN A 64 6.99 -10.73 2.22
CA ASN A 64 6.65 -11.53 3.39
C ASN A 64 7.89 -12.00 4.16
N ASN A 65 8.98 -12.29 3.45
CA ASN A 65 10.25 -12.60 4.10
C ASN A 65 10.83 -11.40 4.83
N ALA A 66 10.83 -10.24 4.18
CA ALA A 66 11.38 -9.01 4.77
C ALA A 66 10.52 -8.47 5.94
N PHE A 67 9.20 -8.62 5.84
CA PHE A 67 8.20 -8.13 6.80
C PHE A 67 7.24 -9.26 7.19
N PRO A 68 7.67 -10.26 7.99
CA PRO A 68 6.87 -11.45 8.27
C PRO A 68 5.59 -11.18 9.09
N ASP A 69 5.50 -10.03 9.74
CA ASP A 69 4.34 -9.54 10.49
C ASP A 69 3.53 -8.47 9.73
N LEU A 70 3.68 -8.41 8.40
CA LEU A 70 2.93 -7.44 7.58
C LEU A 70 1.43 -7.67 7.72
N HIS A 71 0.72 -6.57 7.97
CA HIS A 71 -0.73 -6.57 8.14
C HIS A 71 -1.38 -5.45 7.35
N HIS A 72 -2.45 -5.78 6.63
CA HIS A 72 -3.24 -4.88 5.80
C HIS A 72 -4.59 -4.61 6.45
N GLU A 73 -4.77 -3.42 7.00
CA GLU A 73 -6.06 -2.95 7.48
C GLU A 73 -6.80 -2.20 6.37
N ILE A 74 -7.99 -2.66 5.99
CA ILE A 74 -8.83 -1.94 5.04
C ILE A 74 -9.51 -0.78 5.79
N VAL A 75 -9.03 0.42 5.57
CA VAL A 75 -9.55 1.64 6.20
C VAL A 75 -10.78 2.16 5.49
N ASP A 76 -10.80 2.05 4.15
CA ASP A 76 -11.89 2.53 3.31
C ASP A 76 -12.09 1.61 2.11
N MET A 77 -13.34 1.41 1.70
CA MET A 77 -13.68 0.58 0.54
C MET A 77 -14.98 1.04 -0.09
N VAL A 78 -14.94 1.33 -1.37
CA VAL A 78 -16.12 1.64 -2.18
C VAL A 78 -16.16 0.73 -3.40
N ALA A 79 -17.34 0.36 -3.84
CA ALA A 79 -17.54 -0.48 -5.03
C ALA A 79 -18.56 0.15 -5.96
N GLU A 80 -18.28 0.05 -7.26
CA GLU A 80 -19.19 0.41 -8.34
C GLU A 80 -19.01 -0.61 -9.47
N GLY A 81 -20.07 -1.36 -9.78
CA GLY A 81 -20.00 -2.42 -10.78
C GLY A 81 -18.91 -3.45 -10.47
N ASP A 82 -18.00 -3.63 -11.41
CA ASP A 82 -16.91 -4.60 -11.34
C ASP A 82 -15.68 -4.11 -10.56
N LYS A 83 -15.67 -2.85 -10.11
CA LYS A 83 -14.51 -2.24 -9.48
C LYS A 83 -14.71 -1.99 -8.00
N VAL A 84 -13.66 -2.29 -7.23
CA VAL A 84 -13.57 -1.97 -5.82
C VAL A 84 -12.36 -1.07 -5.61
N ALA A 85 -12.59 0.15 -5.14
CA ALA A 85 -11.53 1.05 -4.69
C ALA A 85 -11.25 0.82 -3.22
N ILE A 86 -9.99 0.84 -2.83
CA ILE A 86 -9.53 0.57 -1.46
C ILE A 86 -8.52 1.60 -0.98
N ARG A 87 -8.55 1.86 0.31
CA ARG A 87 -7.47 2.52 1.05
C ARG A 87 -7.09 1.62 2.22
N LEU A 88 -5.81 1.35 2.33
CA LEU A 88 -5.22 0.44 3.31
C LEU A 88 -4.29 1.20 4.24
N SER A 89 -4.24 0.77 5.50
CA SER A 89 -3.13 1.03 6.41
C SER A 89 -2.31 -0.26 6.51
N VAL A 90 -1.03 -0.19 6.15
CA VAL A 90 -0.14 -1.36 6.10
C VAL A 90 0.94 -1.19 7.15
N ASN A 91 1.06 -2.15 8.05
CA ASN A 91 1.99 -2.11 9.17
C ASN A 91 2.84 -3.38 9.20
N GLY A 92 4.10 -3.26 9.61
CA GLY A 92 5.01 -4.40 9.73
C GLY A 92 6.33 -4.03 10.38
N THR A 93 7.26 -4.99 10.45
CA THR A 93 8.60 -4.80 11.00
C THR A 93 9.63 -5.34 10.02
N HIS A 94 10.66 -4.54 9.69
CA HIS A 94 11.75 -4.93 8.78
C HIS A 94 12.69 -5.90 9.47
N LYS A 95 12.50 -7.19 9.29
CA LYS A 95 13.20 -8.27 9.99
C LYS A 95 14.23 -9.01 9.16
N GLU A 96 14.07 -9.01 7.83
CA GLU A 96 15.01 -9.63 6.90
C GLU A 96 15.36 -8.67 5.77
N GLU A 97 16.30 -9.07 4.90
CA GLU A 97 16.72 -8.23 3.77
C GLU A 97 15.54 -7.84 2.87
N PHE A 98 15.47 -6.56 2.50
CA PHE A 98 14.52 -6.03 1.54
C PHE A 98 15.24 -5.26 0.43
N GLN A 99 15.23 -5.80 -0.77
CA GLN A 99 15.83 -5.15 -1.96
C GLN A 99 17.30 -4.71 -1.75
N GLY A 100 18.12 -5.56 -1.13
CA GLY A 100 19.51 -5.28 -0.82
C GLY A 100 19.73 -4.46 0.45
N ILE A 101 18.67 -4.09 1.17
CA ILE A 101 18.76 -3.36 2.45
C ILE A 101 18.76 -4.39 3.57
N PRO A 102 19.83 -4.49 4.38
CA PRO A 102 19.88 -5.39 5.53
C PRO A 102 18.77 -5.13 6.55
N PRO A 103 18.37 -6.12 7.33
CA PRO A 103 17.31 -5.97 8.34
C PRO A 103 17.67 -4.87 9.35
N THR A 104 16.71 -3.97 9.60
CA THR A 104 16.91 -2.81 10.50
C THR A 104 16.13 -2.94 11.81
N GLY A 105 15.17 -3.86 11.90
CA GLY A 105 14.26 -3.99 13.03
C GLY A 105 13.25 -2.83 13.16
N LYS A 106 13.23 -1.91 12.20
CA LYS A 106 12.35 -0.73 12.24
C LYS A 106 10.93 -1.10 11.84
N LYS A 107 9.98 -0.40 12.44
CA LYS A 107 8.56 -0.51 12.11
C LYS A 107 8.24 0.28 10.85
N LEU A 108 7.35 -0.31 10.06
CA LEU A 108 6.75 0.26 8.86
C LEU A 108 5.29 0.62 9.16
N SER A 109 4.86 1.79 8.71
CA SER A 109 3.46 2.19 8.67
C SER A 109 3.21 3.03 7.43
N LEU A 110 2.45 2.49 6.47
CA LEU A 110 2.19 3.08 5.16
C LEU A 110 0.69 3.14 4.88
N ASP A 111 0.31 4.15 4.10
CA ASP A 111 -0.97 4.15 3.41
C ASP A 111 -0.78 3.63 1.98
N GLU A 112 -1.68 2.77 1.55
CA GLU A 112 -1.78 2.28 0.18
C GLU A 112 -3.16 2.55 -0.37
N MET A 113 -3.25 2.80 -1.67
CA MET A 113 -4.52 2.96 -2.37
C MET A 113 -4.52 2.14 -3.65
N GLY A 114 -5.69 1.64 -4.01
CA GLY A 114 -5.77 0.82 -5.21
C GLY A 114 -7.17 0.58 -5.70
N PHE A 115 -7.22 -0.12 -6.83
CA PHE A 115 -8.43 -0.61 -7.47
C PHE A 115 -8.28 -2.09 -7.75
N ILE A 116 -9.34 -2.84 -7.46
CA ILE A 116 -9.44 -4.27 -7.82
C ILE A 116 -10.61 -4.43 -8.77
N THR A 117 -10.38 -5.06 -9.91
CA THR A 117 -11.42 -5.41 -10.88
C THR A 117 -11.81 -6.87 -10.71
N ILE A 118 -13.11 -7.13 -10.60
CA ILE A 118 -13.68 -8.44 -10.36
C ILE A 118 -14.72 -8.73 -11.44
N ILE A 119 -14.52 -9.78 -12.22
CA ILE A 119 -15.43 -10.21 -13.28
C ILE A 119 -15.82 -11.66 -13.04
N GLY A 120 -17.13 -11.94 -13.02
CA GLY A 120 -17.62 -13.30 -12.80
C GLY A 120 -17.17 -13.93 -11.47
N GLY A 121 -17.04 -13.11 -10.40
CA GLY A 121 -16.60 -13.57 -9.08
C GLY A 121 -15.12 -13.91 -8.98
N LYS A 122 -14.30 -13.44 -9.93
CA LYS A 122 -12.84 -13.63 -9.95
C LYS A 122 -12.11 -12.30 -10.08
N ILE A 123 -11.03 -12.14 -9.34
CA ILE A 123 -10.13 -10.99 -9.50
C ILE A 123 -9.39 -11.14 -10.82
N THR A 124 -9.53 -10.15 -11.70
CA THR A 124 -8.90 -10.11 -13.02
C THR A 124 -7.74 -9.14 -13.07
N GLU A 125 -7.85 -8.03 -12.36
CA GLU A 125 -6.88 -6.96 -12.39
C GLU A 125 -6.79 -6.29 -11.02
N GLY A 126 -5.59 -5.85 -10.67
CA GLY A 126 -5.36 -5.00 -9.50
C GLY A 126 -4.41 -3.86 -9.83
N TRP A 127 -4.66 -2.73 -9.21
CA TRP A 127 -3.78 -1.56 -9.19
C TRP A 127 -3.52 -1.18 -7.74
N ILE A 128 -2.25 -1.07 -7.34
CA ILE A 128 -1.88 -0.64 -6.00
C ILE A 128 -0.77 0.41 -6.07
N SER A 129 -0.91 1.45 -5.28
CA SER A 129 0.11 2.48 -5.10
C SER A 129 0.43 2.62 -3.63
N ALA A 130 1.70 2.45 -3.29
CA ALA A 130 2.25 2.66 -1.96
C ALA A 130 3.25 3.82 -1.98
N ASP A 131 3.39 4.54 -0.89
CA ASP A 131 4.44 5.54 -0.71
C ASP A 131 5.80 4.86 -0.49
N ARG A 132 6.43 4.46 -1.59
CA ARG A 132 7.72 3.79 -1.58
C ARG A 132 8.83 4.66 -0.97
N MET A 133 8.78 5.96 -1.16
CA MET A 133 9.77 6.85 -0.56
C MET A 133 9.67 6.82 0.96
N ARG A 134 8.47 6.92 1.49
CA ARG A 134 8.21 6.82 2.92
C ARG A 134 8.65 5.48 3.50
N LEU A 135 8.40 4.38 2.78
CA LEU A 135 8.90 3.06 3.18
C LEU A 135 10.42 3.08 3.36
N LEU A 136 11.16 3.54 2.35
CA LEU A 136 12.63 3.58 2.39
C LEU A 136 13.17 4.51 3.48
N GLN A 137 12.47 5.61 3.76
CA GLN A 137 12.81 6.51 4.87
C GLN A 137 12.57 5.83 6.22
N GLN A 138 11.44 5.14 6.39
CA GLN A 138 11.09 4.47 7.65
C GLN A 138 12.04 3.33 8.00
N ILE A 139 12.47 2.53 7.01
CA ILE A 139 13.49 1.49 7.24
C ILE A 139 14.93 2.04 7.29
N GLY A 140 15.12 3.33 7.02
CA GLY A 140 16.42 4.02 7.14
C GLY A 140 17.32 3.90 5.93
N ALA A 141 16.78 3.51 4.78
CA ALA A 141 17.50 3.46 3.50
C ALA A 141 17.63 4.85 2.83
N LEU A 142 16.75 5.78 3.18
CA LEU A 142 16.79 7.17 2.75
C LEU A 142 16.72 8.13 3.95
N PRO A 143 17.28 9.35 3.84
CA PRO A 143 17.12 10.37 4.87
C PRO A 143 15.64 10.71 5.07
N SER A 144 15.22 10.90 6.33
CA SER A 144 13.90 11.46 6.63
C SER A 144 13.85 12.94 6.27
N PRO A 145 12.69 13.49 5.88
CA PRO A 145 12.57 14.94 5.68
C PRO A 145 12.97 15.67 6.95
N SER A 146 13.88 16.65 6.84
CA SER A 146 14.16 17.55 7.96
C SER A 146 12.87 18.29 8.33
N PRO A 147 12.58 18.49 9.63
CA PRO A 147 11.50 19.37 10.02
C PRO A 147 11.76 20.74 9.40
N ALA A 148 10.75 21.28 8.72
CA ALA A 148 10.86 22.62 8.16
C ALA A 148 11.31 23.57 9.27
N ASN A 149 12.46 24.24 9.09
CA ASN A 149 12.96 25.24 9.99
C ASN A 149 11.93 26.38 10.02
N SER A 150 11.07 26.42 11.03
CA SER A 150 10.30 27.60 11.35
C SER A 150 11.30 28.64 11.90
N SER A 151 12.09 29.24 11.01
CA SER A 151 12.82 30.44 11.34
C SER A 151 11.78 31.55 11.55
N SER A 152 11.41 31.74 12.81
CA SER A 152 10.78 32.97 13.26
C SER A 152 11.77 34.11 12.97
N THR A 153 11.54 34.86 11.92
CA THR A 153 12.07 36.19 11.77
C THR A 153 11.48 37.05 12.89
N ALA A 154 12.12 37.06 14.03
CA ALA A 154 11.92 38.11 15.01
C ALA A 154 12.36 39.40 14.33
N GLY A 155 11.38 40.21 13.92
CA GLY A 155 11.61 41.55 13.42
C GLY A 155 12.30 42.37 14.52
N SER A 156 13.54 42.76 14.29
CA SER A 156 14.18 43.77 15.06
C SER A 156 13.46 45.11 14.81
N GLY A 157 12.69 45.55 15.77
CA GLY A 157 12.19 46.91 15.80
C GLY A 157 13.35 47.91 15.77
N ARG A 158 13.39 48.70 14.72
CA ARG A 158 14.24 49.90 14.73
C ARG A 158 13.46 50.97 15.46
N ASP A 159 13.96 51.31 16.64
CA ASP A 159 13.61 52.55 17.30
C ASP A 159 14.04 53.72 16.39
N ILE A 160 13.09 54.49 15.95
CA ILE A 160 13.35 55.77 15.30
C ILE A 160 13.31 56.78 16.40
N ASP A 161 14.48 57.18 16.89
CA ASP A 161 14.65 58.37 17.73
C ASP A 161 14.19 59.59 16.94
N ASN A 162 13.11 60.20 17.41
CA ASN A 162 12.63 61.48 16.93
C ASN A 162 13.20 62.56 17.88
N ASN A 163 14.30 63.20 17.47
CA ASN A 163 14.79 64.40 18.15
C ASN A 163 14.87 65.53 17.14
N LEU A 164 14.05 66.55 17.39
CA LEU A 164 13.93 67.95 16.97
C LEU A 164 12.57 68.32 16.39
#